data_e7baadf5fd66a9a9489ae79051078af1
#
_entry.id   e7baadf5fd66a9a9489ae79051078af1
#
_cell.length_a   1.000
_cell.length_b   1.000
_cell.length_c   1.000
_cell.angle_alpha   90.00
_cell.angle_beta   90.00
_cell.angle_gamma   90.00
#
_symmetry.space_group_name_H-M   'P 1'
#
loop_
_entity.id
_entity.type
_entity.pdbx_description
1 polymer ?
#
loop_
_entity_poly.entity_id
_entity_poly.type
_entity_poly.pdbx_seq_one_letter_code
_entity_poly.pdbx_strand_id
1 'polypeptide(L)'
;MSPRHRGIGIGWVLILALAGLAGFGLMIAFIASRSLTGGITHIHGSGRVGATELVETTLEDNASDDKVAVIEIQGVISGEAAGGGRSSLVDSVRDQLQRIEDDDAVKAVVLRVDSPGGEVLASDEIYEALHDFQIDTEVPVVASMGSLAASGGYYVSAPCRWIVAHPLSLTGSIGVIFHGYNYRGLMDKVGVRPDVVKSGKLKDMFSGELRMEDELPEEKIILKDLVAESFSRFKQVIREGRGWAAKANQTNQVTGGRTLAPNWEEFADGRILSGKQALDLGLVDELGSLDTAVSRAMALAGIDSANLVTYQSIPHFSDFLRFLGKSGVDRIQVDLGSFNPLAKLPQGRLYFLSPLHLH
;
A
#
# COMPACT_ATOMS: atom_id res chain seq x y z
N MET A 1 -65.64 18.06 -20.35
CA MET A 1 -64.81 18.90 -19.48
C MET A 1 -63.44 18.22 -19.39
N SER A 2 -62.45 18.70 -20.14
CA SER A 2 -61.09 18.18 -20.12
C SER A 2 -60.20 19.08 -19.26
N PRO A 3 -59.29 18.55 -18.40
CA PRO A 3 -58.41 19.39 -17.60
C PRO A 3 -57.23 19.92 -18.47
N ARG A 4 -57.09 21.23 -18.45
CA ARG A 4 -55.95 21.92 -19.06
C ARG A 4 -54.68 21.67 -18.22
N HIS A 5 -53.72 20.91 -18.73
CA HIS A 5 -52.34 20.86 -18.21
C HIS A 5 -51.67 22.23 -18.45
N ARG A 6 -51.41 22.98 -17.39
CA ARG A 6 -50.51 24.13 -17.40
C ARG A 6 -49.06 23.60 -17.44
N GLY A 7 -48.45 23.65 -18.61
CA GLY A 7 -47.01 23.40 -18.74
C GLY A 7 -46.20 24.43 -17.94
N ILE A 8 -45.24 23.98 -17.18
CA ILE A 8 -44.24 24.84 -16.52
C ILE A 8 -43.47 25.54 -17.64
N GLY A 9 -43.62 26.85 -17.76
CA GLY A 9 -43.05 27.63 -18.84
C GLY A 9 -41.52 27.62 -18.78
N ILE A 10 -40.87 27.58 -19.96
CA ILE A 10 -39.41 27.61 -20.15
C ILE A 10 -38.74 28.72 -19.30
N GLY A 11 -39.44 29.82 -19.03
CA GLY A 11 -38.97 30.89 -18.14
C GLY A 11 -38.63 30.45 -16.73
N TRP A 12 -39.40 29.52 -16.13
CA TRP A 12 -39.15 29.03 -14.77
C TRP A 12 -37.93 28.11 -14.71
N VAL A 13 -37.66 27.33 -15.77
CA VAL A 13 -36.49 26.47 -15.86
C VAL A 13 -35.21 27.31 -15.98
N LEU A 14 -35.26 28.41 -16.75
CA LEU A 14 -34.12 29.35 -16.86
C LEU A 14 -33.86 30.10 -15.55
N ILE A 15 -34.88 30.49 -14.80
CA ILE A 15 -34.74 31.16 -13.50
C ILE A 15 -34.09 30.20 -12.48
N LEU A 16 -34.50 28.92 -12.44
CA LEU A 16 -33.91 27.92 -11.55
C LEU A 16 -32.47 27.60 -11.92
N ALA A 17 -32.13 27.55 -13.22
CA ALA A 17 -30.78 27.35 -13.69
C ALA A 17 -29.86 28.53 -13.32
N LEU A 18 -30.32 29.76 -13.48
CA LEU A 18 -29.58 30.97 -13.08
C LEU A 18 -29.43 31.08 -11.55
N ALA A 19 -30.43 30.71 -10.79
CA ALA A 19 -30.34 30.67 -9.32
C ALA A 19 -29.36 29.59 -8.83
N GLY A 20 -29.32 28.44 -9.50
CA GLY A 20 -28.34 27.39 -9.24
C GLY A 20 -26.89 27.83 -9.52
N LEU A 21 -26.67 28.53 -10.65
CA LEU A 21 -25.35 29.09 -10.99
C LEU A 21 -24.91 30.19 -10.03
N ALA A 22 -25.82 31.06 -9.62
CA ALA A 22 -25.52 32.09 -8.62
C ALA A 22 -25.23 31.52 -7.23
N GLY A 23 -25.96 30.46 -6.79
CA GLY A 23 -25.72 29.75 -5.56
C GLY A 23 -24.36 29.03 -5.56
N PHE A 24 -23.99 28.42 -6.69
CA PHE A 24 -22.69 27.78 -6.87
C PHE A 24 -21.55 28.80 -6.87
N GLY A 25 -21.71 29.95 -7.51
CA GLY A 25 -20.73 31.03 -7.47
C GLY A 25 -20.51 31.61 -6.08
N LEU A 26 -21.58 31.76 -5.28
CA LEU A 26 -21.50 32.20 -3.89
C LEU A 26 -20.82 31.16 -2.98
N MET A 27 -21.06 29.89 -3.22
CA MET A 27 -20.39 28.80 -2.48
C MET A 27 -18.88 28.77 -2.76
N ILE A 28 -18.47 28.96 -4.02
CA ILE A 28 -17.06 29.10 -4.39
C ILE A 28 -16.41 30.32 -3.73
N ALA A 29 -17.09 31.46 -3.75
CA ALA A 29 -16.61 32.70 -3.12
C ALA A 29 -16.50 32.55 -1.58
N PHE A 30 -17.42 31.82 -0.95
CA PHE A 30 -17.39 31.53 0.49
C PHE A 30 -16.23 30.59 0.87
N ILE A 31 -15.96 29.55 0.06
CA ILE A 31 -14.82 28.67 0.25
C ILE A 31 -13.50 29.43 0.05
N ALA A 32 -13.41 30.27 -0.98
CA ALA A 32 -12.24 31.10 -1.25
C ALA A 32 -11.98 32.14 -0.15
N SER A 33 -13.04 32.73 0.44
CA SER A 33 -12.90 33.71 1.53
C SER A 33 -12.42 33.10 2.85
N ARG A 34 -12.77 31.83 3.13
CA ARG A 34 -12.25 31.11 4.30
C ARG A 34 -10.77 30.74 4.16
N SER A 35 -10.30 30.50 2.92
CA SER A 35 -8.87 30.22 2.65
C SER A 35 -7.99 31.46 2.80
N LEU A 36 -8.56 32.67 2.75
CA LEU A 36 -7.81 33.93 2.86
C LEU A 36 -7.68 34.48 4.29
N THR A 37 -8.42 33.92 5.26
CA THR A 37 -8.40 34.36 6.67
C THR A 37 -7.66 33.40 7.63
N GLY A 38 -7.18 32.25 7.14
CA GLY A 38 -6.26 31.37 7.86
C GLY A 38 -4.83 31.90 7.75
N GLY A 39 -4.23 32.28 8.88
CA GLY A 39 -2.94 32.96 8.94
C GLY A 39 -1.83 32.30 8.15
N ILE A 40 -1.06 33.13 7.47
CA ILE A 40 0.17 32.79 6.78
C ILE A 40 1.22 32.39 7.84
N THR A 41 1.36 31.10 8.09
CA THR A 41 2.54 30.57 8.74
C THR A 41 3.63 30.37 7.67
N HIS A 42 4.81 30.90 7.95
CA HIS A 42 5.97 30.90 7.06
C HIS A 42 6.33 29.49 6.56
N ILE A 43 6.19 29.30 5.26
CA ILE A 43 6.66 28.10 4.56
C ILE A 43 8.14 28.32 4.23
N HIS A 44 9.04 27.68 4.97
CA HIS A 44 10.40 27.43 4.52
C HIS A 44 10.37 26.03 3.91
N GLY A 45 10.20 25.94 2.61
CA GLY A 45 10.24 24.69 1.87
C GLY A 45 11.20 24.83 0.70
N SER A 46 12.32 24.13 0.75
CA SER A 46 13.11 23.80 -0.43
C SER A 46 12.33 22.75 -1.23
N GLY A 47 11.43 23.21 -2.11
CA GLY A 47 10.49 22.32 -2.81
C GLY A 47 11.17 21.44 -3.85
N ARG A 48 11.12 20.14 -3.68
CA ARG A 48 11.11 19.20 -4.80
C ARG A 48 9.83 19.45 -5.61
N VAL A 49 9.99 19.71 -6.91
CA VAL A 49 8.86 19.87 -7.84
C VAL A 49 8.09 18.54 -7.89
N GLY A 50 6.91 18.49 -7.26
CA GLY A 50 6.03 17.33 -7.29
C GLY A 50 5.61 16.78 -5.93
N ALA A 51 6.07 17.32 -4.80
CA ALA A 51 5.63 16.87 -3.47
C ALA A 51 4.11 17.06 -3.32
N THR A 52 3.41 15.98 -3.00
CA THR A 52 1.99 16.01 -2.65
C THR A 52 1.87 16.71 -1.30
N GLU A 53 1.08 17.79 -1.21
CA GLU A 53 0.84 18.46 0.07
C GLU A 53 0.07 17.50 0.99
N LEU A 54 0.73 17.05 2.06
CA LEU A 54 0.13 16.20 3.09
C LEU A 54 -0.46 17.10 4.19
N VAL A 55 -1.71 16.82 4.56
CA VAL A 55 -2.39 17.45 5.67
C VAL A 55 -2.53 16.48 6.82
N GLU A 56 -2.16 16.96 8.00
CA GLU A 56 -2.38 16.23 9.24
C GLU A 56 -3.89 16.18 9.56
N THR A 57 -4.37 14.99 9.87
CA THR A 57 -5.73 14.76 10.34
C THR A 57 -5.65 14.03 11.68
N THR A 58 -6.28 14.60 12.70
CA THR A 58 -6.39 13.96 14.01
C THR A 58 -7.44 12.86 13.95
N LEU A 59 -7.04 11.63 14.27
CA LEU A 59 -7.91 10.47 14.38
C LEU A 59 -8.52 10.38 15.79
N GLU A 60 -7.71 10.69 16.82
CA GLU A 60 -8.11 10.70 18.21
C GLU A 60 -7.38 11.81 18.95
N ASP A 61 -8.14 12.67 19.62
CA ASP A 61 -7.61 13.79 20.40
C ASP A 61 -7.67 13.44 21.90
N ASN A 62 -6.48 13.22 22.45
CA ASN A 62 -6.30 12.90 23.87
C ASN A 62 -5.73 14.08 24.67
N ALA A 63 -5.84 15.29 24.12
CA ALA A 63 -5.34 16.53 24.70
C ALA A 63 -3.84 16.45 25.11
N SER A 64 -3.02 15.78 24.30
CA SER A 64 -1.58 15.60 24.49
C SER A 64 -0.78 16.48 23.52
N ASP A 65 0.39 16.92 23.97
CA ASP A 65 1.35 17.58 23.08
C ASP A 65 2.12 16.55 22.22
N ASP A 66 2.23 15.31 22.69
CA ASP A 66 2.84 14.21 21.93
C ASP A 66 1.87 13.57 20.95
N LYS A 67 2.41 13.04 19.84
CA LYS A 67 1.65 12.39 18.77
C LYS A 67 2.15 10.98 18.49
N VAL A 68 1.23 10.11 18.12
CA VAL A 68 1.50 8.83 17.44
C VAL A 68 0.94 8.93 16.03
N ALA A 69 1.80 8.82 15.02
CA ALA A 69 1.38 8.86 13.62
C ALA A 69 0.94 7.47 13.15
N VAL A 70 -0.16 7.40 12.39
CA VAL A 70 -0.66 6.17 11.79
C VAL A 70 -0.43 6.23 10.28
N ILE A 71 0.35 5.28 9.77
CA ILE A 71 0.54 5.05 8.33
C ILE A 71 -0.22 3.78 7.94
N GLU A 72 -0.98 3.83 6.86
CA GLU A 72 -1.78 2.68 6.41
C GLU A 72 -1.19 2.04 5.14
N ILE A 73 -1.02 0.71 5.18
CA ILE A 73 -0.72 -0.14 4.03
C ILE A 73 -1.97 -0.98 3.75
N GLN A 74 -2.76 -0.55 2.77
CA GLN A 74 -4.04 -1.17 2.44
C GLN A 74 -4.04 -1.74 1.01
N GLY A 75 -4.57 -2.96 0.85
CA GLY A 75 -4.69 -3.62 -0.46
C GLY A 75 -3.35 -4.07 -1.04
N VAL A 76 -3.28 -4.19 -2.38
CA VAL A 76 -2.09 -4.68 -3.07
C VAL A 76 -0.98 -3.64 -3.06
N ILE A 77 0.22 -4.05 -2.65
CA ILE A 77 1.42 -3.20 -2.67
C ILE A 77 1.92 -3.08 -4.12
N SER A 78 1.93 -1.88 -4.65
CA SER A 78 2.39 -1.60 -6.02
C SER A 78 3.22 -0.32 -6.08
N GLY A 79 4.25 -0.34 -6.91
CA GLY A 79 5.04 0.84 -7.27
C GLY A 79 4.34 1.75 -8.28
N GLU A 80 3.18 1.34 -8.81
CA GLU A 80 2.38 2.18 -9.71
C GLU A 80 1.26 2.90 -8.94
N ALA A 81 0.95 4.11 -9.37
CA ALA A 81 -0.15 4.88 -8.80
C ALA A 81 -1.50 4.23 -9.14
N ALA A 82 -2.27 3.87 -8.13
CA ALA A 82 -3.59 3.28 -8.31
C ALA A 82 -4.57 4.26 -8.98
N GLY A 83 -5.35 3.75 -9.95
CA GLY A 83 -6.44 4.53 -10.57
C GLY A 83 -6.04 5.78 -11.34
N GLY A 84 -4.76 5.93 -11.71
CA GLY A 84 -4.22 7.13 -12.36
C GLY A 84 -3.97 8.28 -11.38
N GLY A 85 -3.78 7.99 -10.11
CA GLY A 85 -3.32 8.90 -9.07
C GLY A 85 -1.91 9.46 -9.38
N ARG A 86 -1.44 10.38 -8.54
CA ARG A 86 -0.14 11.06 -8.71
C ARG A 86 0.99 10.32 -7.99
N SER A 87 0.68 9.57 -6.96
CA SER A 87 1.64 8.90 -6.09
C SER A 87 1.34 7.41 -6.00
N SER A 88 2.38 6.59 -6.01
CA SER A 88 2.30 5.18 -5.66
C SER A 88 2.16 4.99 -4.14
N LEU A 89 1.91 3.77 -3.68
CA LEU A 89 1.93 3.46 -2.24
C LEU A 89 3.32 3.70 -1.64
N VAL A 90 4.39 3.39 -2.40
CA VAL A 90 5.79 3.65 -2.00
C VAL A 90 6.01 5.14 -1.77
N ASP A 91 5.62 5.99 -2.75
CA ASP A 91 5.76 7.43 -2.63
C ASP A 91 4.97 7.98 -1.42
N SER A 92 3.72 7.49 -1.24
CA SER A 92 2.87 7.89 -0.12
C SER A 92 3.49 7.57 1.24
N VAL A 93 4.11 6.39 1.39
CA VAL A 93 4.79 6.01 2.63
C VAL A 93 6.02 6.89 2.87
N ARG A 94 6.85 7.11 1.84
CA ARG A 94 8.04 7.97 1.93
C ARG A 94 7.68 9.41 2.29
N ASP A 95 6.66 9.97 1.64
CA ASP A 95 6.21 11.35 1.91
C ASP A 95 5.68 11.48 3.35
N GLN A 96 4.94 10.46 3.86
CA GLN A 96 4.46 10.44 5.23
C GLN A 96 5.61 10.32 6.23
N LEU A 97 6.59 9.44 6.00
CA LEU A 97 7.76 9.29 6.87
C LEU A 97 8.58 10.59 6.92
N GLN A 98 8.80 11.25 5.77
CA GLN A 98 9.46 12.56 5.73
C GLN A 98 8.69 13.61 6.52
N ARG A 99 7.34 13.65 6.41
CA ARG A 99 6.50 14.58 7.16
C ARG A 99 6.54 14.33 8.66
N ILE A 100 6.67 13.05 9.07
CA ILE A 100 6.80 12.62 10.45
C ILE A 100 8.19 13.04 11.01
N GLU A 101 9.25 12.86 10.23
CA GLU A 101 10.61 13.30 10.59
C GLU A 101 10.69 14.81 10.85
N ASP A 102 9.91 15.60 10.09
CA ASP A 102 9.85 17.07 10.24
C ASP A 102 8.98 17.52 11.44
N ASP A 103 8.34 16.61 12.19
CA ASP A 103 7.44 16.93 13.32
C ASP A 103 7.93 16.33 14.64
N ASP A 104 8.65 17.14 15.40
CA ASP A 104 9.20 16.78 16.71
C ASP A 104 8.15 16.31 17.73
N ALA A 105 6.85 16.60 17.52
CA ALA A 105 5.78 16.12 18.37
C ALA A 105 5.47 14.64 18.16
N VAL A 106 5.83 14.05 17.01
CA VAL A 106 5.61 12.63 16.73
C VAL A 106 6.68 11.80 17.43
N LYS A 107 6.25 10.97 18.39
CA LYS A 107 7.14 10.13 19.21
C LYS A 107 7.17 8.68 18.80
N ALA A 108 6.17 8.22 18.07
CA ALA A 108 6.10 6.86 17.54
C ALA A 108 5.23 6.79 16.29
N VAL A 109 5.40 5.72 15.52
CA VAL A 109 4.59 5.41 14.34
C VAL A 109 3.90 4.07 14.54
N VAL A 110 2.62 3.99 14.16
CA VAL A 110 1.88 2.74 13.98
C VAL A 110 1.69 2.50 12.50
N LEU A 111 2.31 1.44 11.99
CA LEU A 111 2.12 0.96 10.62
C LEU A 111 0.94 -0.03 10.61
N ARG A 112 -0.23 0.43 10.19
CA ARG A 112 -1.41 -0.42 10.05
C ARG A 112 -1.37 -1.15 8.72
N VAL A 113 -1.29 -2.49 8.76
CA VAL A 113 -1.15 -3.32 7.56
C VAL A 113 -2.38 -4.20 7.36
N ASP A 114 -3.09 -4.00 6.24
CA ASP A 114 -4.17 -4.88 5.78
C ASP A 114 -3.98 -5.15 4.27
N SER A 115 -3.07 -6.07 3.98
CA SER A 115 -2.53 -6.28 2.62
C SER A 115 -2.25 -7.75 2.35
N PRO A 116 -2.63 -8.26 1.16
CA PRO A 116 -2.22 -9.58 0.68
C PRO A 116 -0.76 -9.64 0.20
N GLY A 117 -0.06 -8.49 0.21
CA GLY A 117 1.23 -8.30 -0.43
C GLY A 117 1.15 -7.60 -1.78
N GLY A 118 2.16 -7.79 -2.63
CA GLY A 118 2.21 -7.14 -3.94
C GLY A 118 3.55 -7.30 -4.64
N GLU A 119 3.99 -6.26 -5.35
CA GLU A 119 5.24 -6.26 -6.08
C GLU A 119 6.45 -6.38 -5.15
N VAL A 120 7.42 -7.20 -5.57
CA VAL A 120 8.66 -7.43 -4.80
C VAL A 120 9.40 -6.13 -4.57
N LEU A 121 9.66 -5.35 -5.64
CA LEU A 121 10.42 -4.10 -5.55
C LEU A 121 9.71 -3.08 -4.67
N ALA A 122 8.40 -2.87 -4.86
CA ALA A 122 7.63 -1.92 -4.05
C ALA A 122 7.64 -2.30 -2.55
N SER A 123 7.57 -3.59 -2.25
CA SER A 123 7.64 -4.09 -0.87
C SER A 123 9.02 -3.86 -0.26
N ASP A 124 10.10 -4.08 -1.04
CA ASP A 124 11.48 -3.86 -0.59
C ASP A 124 11.76 -2.36 -0.38
N GLU A 125 11.28 -1.49 -1.26
CA GLU A 125 11.42 -0.03 -1.12
C GLU A 125 10.69 0.52 0.11
N ILE A 126 9.52 -0.02 0.48
CA ILE A 126 8.81 0.35 1.71
C ILE A 126 9.58 -0.19 2.94
N TYR A 127 10.09 -1.43 2.86
CA TYR A 127 10.91 -1.99 3.92
C TYR A 127 12.12 -1.11 4.22
N GLU A 128 12.89 -0.74 3.18
CA GLU A 128 14.07 0.11 3.33
C GLU A 128 13.69 1.47 3.94
N ALA A 129 12.64 2.12 3.44
CA ALA A 129 12.20 3.41 3.97
C ALA A 129 11.82 3.34 5.47
N LEU A 130 11.11 2.28 5.90
CA LEU A 130 10.75 2.09 7.31
C LEU A 130 11.95 1.74 8.19
N HIS A 131 12.89 0.97 7.66
CA HIS A 131 14.10 0.57 8.38
C HIS A 131 15.02 1.77 8.60
N ASP A 132 15.32 2.51 7.53
CA ASP A 132 16.20 3.68 7.57
C ASP A 132 15.61 4.78 8.46
N PHE A 133 14.30 5.06 8.33
CA PHE A 133 13.60 6.00 9.21
C PHE A 133 13.82 5.68 10.69
N GLN A 134 13.68 4.41 11.12
CA GLN A 134 13.87 4.03 12.52
C GLN A 134 15.31 4.16 12.99
N ILE A 135 16.28 3.98 12.08
CA ILE A 135 17.70 4.11 12.41
C ILE A 135 18.09 5.60 12.52
N ASP A 136 17.59 6.42 11.60
CA ASP A 136 18.02 7.82 11.49
C ASP A 136 17.34 8.69 12.56
N THR A 137 16.07 8.40 12.89
CA THR A 137 15.27 9.20 13.83
C THR A 137 15.18 8.62 15.24
N GLU A 138 15.50 7.35 15.43
CA GLU A 138 15.24 6.56 16.63
C GLU A 138 13.75 6.47 17.03
N VAL A 139 12.82 6.98 16.20
CA VAL A 139 11.37 6.90 16.40
C VAL A 139 10.90 5.46 16.13
N PRO A 140 10.30 4.78 17.14
CA PRO A 140 9.89 3.39 16.96
C PRO A 140 8.68 3.28 16.02
N VAL A 141 8.73 2.28 15.12
CA VAL A 141 7.59 1.87 14.29
C VAL A 141 7.02 0.56 14.84
N VAL A 142 5.73 0.54 15.11
CA VAL A 142 4.98 -0.65 15.55
C VAL A 142 4.03 -1.08 14.45
N ALA A 143 4.20 -2.28 13.90
CA ALA A 143 3.25 -2.83 12.95
C ALA A 143 1.99 -3.34 13.66
N SER A 144 0.81 -2.97 13.16
CA SER A 144 -0.50 -3.47 13.56
C SER A 144 -1.11 -4.23 12.39
N MET A 145 -1.16 -5.55 12.49
CA MET A 145 -1.71 -6.40 11.44
C MET A 145 -3.24 -6.44 11.52
N GLY A 146 -3.90 -6.08 10.42
CA GLY A 146 -5.34 -6.21 10.24
C GLY A 146 -5.79 -7.64 10.01
N SER A 147 -6.86 -7.81 9.23
CA SER A 147 -7.37 -9.15 8.88
C SER A 147 -6.37 -9.95 8.06
N LEU A 148 -5.62 -9.29 7.19
CA LEU A 148 -4.65 -9.89 6.30
C LEU A 148 -3.38 -9.04 6.23
N ALA A 149 -2.24 -9.59 6.64
CA ALA A 149 -0.92 -8.97 6.51
C ALA A 149 0.08 -10.05 6.09
N ALA A 150 -0.04 -10.47 4.83
CA ALA A 150 0.64 -11.66 4.32
C ALA A 150 1.58 -11.32 3.16
N SER A 151 2.59 -12.14 2.94
CA SER A 151 3.55 -12.00 1.86
C SER A 151 4.22 -10.62 1.87
N GLY A 152 4.07 -9.75 0.86
CA GLY A 152 4.57 -8.36 0.89
C GLY A 152 4.07 -7.56 2.10
N GLY A 153 2.85 -7.85 2.62
CA GLY A 153 2.33 -7.22 3.84
C GLY A 153 3.13 -7.62 5.09
N TYR A 154 3.58 -8.88 5.17
CA TYR A 154 4.52 -9.29 6.20
C TYR A 154 5.92 -8.71 5.97
N TYR A 155 6.36 -8.65 4.71
CA TYR A 155 7.66 -8.09 4.32
C TYR A 155 7.86 -6.67 4.84
N VAL A 156 6.89 -5.79 4.60
CA VAL A 156 6.94 -4.39 5.08
C VAL A 156 6.79 -4.26 6.59
N SER A 157 6.22 -5.26 7.26
CA SER A 157 6.11 -5.32 8.73
C SER A 157 7.41 -5.78 9.40
N ALA A 158 8.25 -6.54 8.69
CA ALA A 158 9.44 -7.19 9.25
C ALA A 158 10.46 -6.23 9.89
N PRO A 159 10.70 -4.99 9.37
CA PRO A 159 11.66 -4.05 9.96
C PRO A 159 11.12 -3.32 11.19
N CYS A 160 9.80 -3.42 11.46
CA CYS A 160 9.19 -2.69 12.57
C CYS A 160 9.75 -3.15 13.92
N ARG A 161 9.96 -2.19 14.82
CA ARG A 161 10.47 -2.42 16.18
C ARG A 161 9.64 -3.44 16.95
N TRP A 162 8.33 -3.49 16.67
CA TRP A 162 7.38 -4.39 17.28
C TRP A 162 6.27 -4.74 16.31
N ILE A 163 5.77 -5.98 16.36
CA ILE A 163 4.67 -6.42 15.51
C ILE A 163 3.54 -6.97 16.38
N VAL A 164 2.36 -6.36 16.24
CA VAL A 164 1.11 -6.79 16.90
C VAL A 164 0.19 -7.40 15.85
N ALA A 165 -0.34 -8.59 16.11
CA ALA A 165 -1.32 -9.24 15.27
C ALA A 165 -2.53 -9.71 16.09
N HIS A 166 -3.73 -9.65 15.51
CA HIS A 166 -4.88 -10.33 16.13
C HIS A 166 -4.66 -11.85 16.05
N PRO A 167 -5.10 -12.65 17.04
CA PRO A 167 -4.95 -14.11 16.98
C PRO A 167 -5.47 -14.75 15.70
N LEU A 168 -6.50 -14.15 15.08
CA LEU A 168 -7.14 -14.58 13.84
C LEU A 168 -6.63 -13.84 12.59
N SER A 169 -5.69 -12.92 12.69
CA SER A 169 -5.04 -12.30 11.52
C SER A 169 -4.40 -13.39 10.66
N LEU A 170 -4.54 -13.24 9.36
CA LEU A 170 -3.85 -14.09 8.39
C LEU A 170 -2.56 -13.42 7.98
N THR A 171 -1.43 -14.13 8.15
CA THR A 171 -0.09 -13.60 7.86
C THR A 171 0.81 -14.70 7.28
N GLY A 172 2.12 -14.55 7.32
CA GLY A 172 3.04 -15.49 6.67
C GLY A 172 3.01 -15.35 5.15
N SER A 173 2.69 -16.41 4.41
CA SER A 173 2.81 -16.46 2.95
C SER A 173 4.20 -15.99 2.49
N ILE A 174 5.24 -16.42 3.21
CA ILE A 174 6.64 -16.07 2.93
C ILE A 174 7.06 -16.85 1.70
N GLY A 175 6.99 -16.20 0.54
CA GLY A 175 7.24 -16.82 -0.75
C GLY A 175 7.17 -15.82 -1.89
N VAL A 176 7.58 -16.24 -3.08
CA VAL A 176 7.60 -15.45 -4.31
C VAL A 176 6.90 -16.21 -5.41
N ILE A 177 6.06 -15.53 -6.15
CA ILE A 177 5.44 -16.07 -7.36
C ILE A 177 5.79 -15.21 -8.56
N PHE A 178 6.03 -15.87 -9.69
CA PHE A 178 5.97 -15.26 -11.01
C PHE A 178 4.71 -15.79 -11.68
N HIS A 179 3.84 -14.90 -12.10
CA HIS A 179 2.57 -15.26 -12.71
C HIS A 179 2.50 -14.80 -14.17
N GLY A 180 2.12 -15.70 -15.06
CA GLY A 180 1.88 -15.42 -16.46
C GLY A 180 0.84 -16.37 -17.05
N TYR A 181 0.24 -15.98 -18.15
CA TYR A 181 -0.71 -16.82 -18.91
C TYR A 181 -0.09 -17.22 -20.24
N ASN A 182 -0.24 -18.50 -20.62
CA ASN A 182 0.03 -18.93 -21.96
C ASN A 182 -1.31 -19.01 -22.72
N TYR A 183 -1.46 -18.10 -23.70
CA TYR A 183 -2.66 -17.99 -24.52
C TYR A 183 -2.46 -18.43 -25.97
N ARG A 184 -1.32 -19.06 -26.28
CA ARG A 184 -0.99 -19.52 -27.63
C ARG A 184 -2.07 -20.46 -28.17
N GLY A 185 -2.56 -21.40 -27.39
CA GLY A 185 -3.60 -22.31 -27.81
C GLY A 185 -4.95 -21.64 -28.16
N LEU A 186 -5.24 -20.49 -27.53
CA LEU A 186 -6.38 -19.67 -27.89
C LEU A 186 -6.15 -18.95 -29.24
N MET A 187 -4.95 -18.37 -29.43
CA MET A 187 -4.59 -17.71 -30.70
C MET A 187 -4.71 -18.65 -31.89
N ASP A 188 -4.24 -19.89 -31.76
CA ASP A 188 -4.37 -20.92 -32.81
C ASP A 188 -5.84 -21.21 -33.16
N LYS A 189 -6.75 -21.24 -32.17
CA LYS A 189 -8.20 -21.48 -32.38
C LYS A 189 -8.89 -20.34 -33.11
N VAL A 190 -8.46 -19.09 -32.89
CA VAL A 190 -9.04 -17.90 -33.55
C VAL A 190 -8.28 -17.49 -34.81
N GLY A 191 -7.26 -18.28 -35.22
CA GLY A 191 -6.50 -18.03 -36.45
C GLY A 191 -5.50 -16.89 -36.38
N VAL A 192 -5.14 -16.41 -35.18
CA VAL A 192 -4.12 -15.39 -34.95
C VAL A 192 -2.76 -16.05 -34.80
N ARG A 193 -1.77 -15.55 -35.53
CA ARG A 193 -0.37 -16.03 -35.44
C ARG A 193 0.53 -14.88 -35.09
N PRO A 194 1.36 -15.00 -34.01
CA PRO A 194 2.39 -14.00 -33.74
C PRO A 194 3.47 -14.06 -34.83
N ASP A 195 3.94 -12.89 -35.23
CA ASP A 195 5.10 -12.71 -36.11
C ASP A 195 6.16 -11.95 -35.33
N VAL A 196 7.15 -12.69 -34.79
CA VAL A 196 8.13 -12.15 -33.85
C VAL A 196 9.51 -12.12 -34.49
N VAL A 197 10.05 -10.92 -34.66
CA VAL A 197 11.44 -10.69 -35.02
C VAL A 197 12.21 -10.29 -33.74
N LYS A 198 13.20 -11.10 -33.35
CA LYS A 198 13.95 -10.90 -32.10
C LYS A 198 15.45 -10.81 -32.31
N SER A 199 16.11 -9.97 -31.54
CA SER A 199 17.56 -9.75 -31.60
C SER A 199 18.37 -10.84 -30.90
N GLY A 200 17.76 -11.66 -30.05
CA GLY A 200 18.42 -12.69 -29.28
C GLY A 200 17.48 -13.85 -28.94
N LYS A 201 18.07 -15.01 -28.69
CA LYS A 201 17.38 -16.29 -28.47
C LYS A 201 16.30 -16.22 -27.35
N LEU A 202 16.61 -15.51 -26.26
CA LEU A 202 15.76 -15.43 -25.06
C LEU A 202 14.94 -14.14 -24.96
N LYS A 203 14.89 -13.31 -26.04
CA LYS A 203 14.24 -12.00 -25.95
C LYS A 203 12.73 -12.07 -25.75
N ASP A 204 12.11 -13.17 -26.15
CA ASP A 204 10.69 -13.47 -26.02
C ASP A 204 10.39 -14.51 -24.93
N MET A 205 11.36 -14.78 -24.04
CA MET A 205 11.15 -15.70 -22.94
C MET A 205 9.95 -15.24 -22.08
N PHE A 206 9.17 -16.21 -21.60
CA PHE A 206 7.92 -16.02 -20.86
C PHE A 206 6.80 -15.33 -21.63
N SER A 207 6.93 -15.17 -22.96
CA SER A 207 5.81 -14.71 -23.77
C SER A 207 4.69 -15.77 -23.75
N GLY A 208 3.48 -15.34 -23.40
CA GLY A 208 2.30 -16.20 -23.47
C GLY A 208 1.90 -16.60 -24.90
N GLU A 209 2.60 -16.05 -25.92
CA GLU A 209 2.41 -16.36 -27.33
C GLU A 209 3.23 -17.57 -27.82
N LEU A 210 4.21 -18.03 -27.02
CA LEU A 210 5.02 -19.18 -27.36
C LEU A 210 4.23 -20.47 -27.16
N ARG A 211 4.48 -21.46 -28.00
CA ARG A 211 4.02 -22.83 -27.74
C ARG A 211 4.84 -23.44 -26.63
N MET A 212 4.22 -24.29 -25.83
CA MET A 212 4.92 -24.96 -24.73
C MET A 212 6.09 -25.83 -25.24
N GLU A 213 5.99 -26.36 -26.46
CA GLU A 213 7.05 -27.12 -27.12
C GLU A 213 8.21 -26.24 -27.62
N ASP A 214 7.96 -24.94 -27.83
CA ASP A 214 8.97 -23.98 -28.28
C ASP A 214 9.67 -23.28 -27.09
N GLU A 215 9.19 -23.48 -25.86
CA GLU A 215 9.86 -22.99 -24.65
C GLU A 215 11.21 -23.68 -24.44
N LEU A 216 12.24 -22.87 -24.23
CA LEU A 216 13.56 -23.41 -24.00
C LEU A 216 13.74 -23.85 -22.54
N PRO A 217 14.35 -25.02 -22.28
CA PRO A 217 14.57 -25.47 -20.89
C PRO A 217 15.33 -24.46 -20.03
N GLU A 218 16.25 -23.68 -20.63
CA GLU A 218 17.02 -22.65 -19.97
C GLU A 218 16.16 -21.49 -19.47
N GLU A 219 15.02 -21.16 -20.11
CA GLU A 219 14.11 -20.12 -19.67
C GLU A 219 13.53 -20.44 -18.29
N LYS A 220 13.14 -21.71 -18.07
CA LYS A 220 12.64 -22.16 -16.76
C LYS A 220 13.71 -22.13 -15.68
N ILE A 221 14.97 -22.37 -16.05
CA ILE A 221 16.10 -22.28 -15.10
C ILE A 221 16.28 -20.81 -14.69
N ILE A 222 16.37 -19.90 -15.66
CA ILE A 222 16.52 -18.46 -15.40
C ILE A 222 15.39 -17.95 -14.50
N LEU A 223 14.13 -18.34 -14.79
CA LEU A 223 12.99 -17.91 -13.97
C LEU A 223 13.07 -18.46 -12.55
N LYS A 224 13.42 -19.73 -12.39
CA LYS A 224 13.61 -20.33 -11.06
C LYS A 224 14.69 -19.62 -10.25
N ASP A 225 15.78 -19.23 -10.90
CA ASP A 225 16.88 -18.54 -10.26
C ASP A 225 16.45 -17.15 -9.79
N LEU A 226 15.70 -16.38 -10.62
CA LEU A 226 15.14 -15.09 -10.25
C LEU A 226 14.15 -15.19 -9.07
N VAL A 227 13.29 -16.20 -9.08
CA VAL A 227 12.36 -16.47 -7.98
C VAL A 227 13.14 -16.85 -6.71
N ALA A 228 14.17 -17.68 -6.82
CA ALA A 228 14.99 -18.12 -5.69
C ALA A 228 15.81 -16.97 -5.08
N GLU A 229 16.32 -16.05 -5.90
CA GLU A 229 17.02 -14.84 -5.46
C GLU A 229 16.06 -13.95 -4.63
N SER A 230 14.90 -13.64 -5.18
CA SER A 230 13.89 -12.83 -4.50
C SER A 230 13.39 -13.49 -3.21
N PHE A 231 13.24 -14.82 -3.21
CA PHE A 231 12.87 -15.57 -2.01
C PHE A 231 13.98 -15.56 -0.94
N SER A 232 15.24 -15.64 -1.36
CA SER A 232 16.37 -15.51 -0.45
C SER A 232 16.42 -14.12 0.19
N ARG A 233 16.16 -13.06 -0.59
CA ARG A 233 16.04 -11.69 -0.08
C ARG A 233 14.90 -11.58 0.95
N PHE A 234 13.73 -12.18 0.70
CA PHE A 234 12.64 -12.17 1.66
C PHE A 234 13.05 -12.76 3.02
N LYS A 235 13.67 -13.95 2.99
CA LYS A 235 14.16 -14.57 4.23
C LYS A 235 15.25 -13.74 4.93
N GLN A 236 16.12 -13.08 4.14
CA GLN A 236 17.13 -12.18 4.68
C GLN A 236 16.49 -11.00 5.40
N VAL A 237 15.52 -10.32 4.79
CA VAL A 237 14.78 -9.19 5.38
C VAL A 237 14.14 -9.58 6.71
N ILE A 238 13.53 -10.77 6.80
CA ILE A 238 12.96 -11.25 8.05
C ILE A 238 14.04 -11.43 9.13
N ARG A 239 15.15 -12.08 8.79
CA ARG A 239 16.27 -12.28 9.73
C ARG A 239 16.85 -10.95 10.23
N GLU A 240 17.07 -10.01 9.31
CA GLU A 240 17.65 -8.70 9.63
C GLU A 240 16.70 -7.85 10.44
N GLY A 241 15.45 -7.70 10.00
CA GLY A 241 14.46 -6.86 10.68
C GLY A 241 14.10 -7.38 12.07
N ARG A 242 13.79 -8.68 12.20
CA ARG A 242 13.47 -9.26 13.49
C ARG A 242 14.71 -9.34 14.41
N GLY A 243 15.91 -9.58 13.84
CA GLY A 243 17.16 -9.56 14.57
C GLY A 243 17.51 -8.17 15.11
N TRP A 244 17.33 -7.13 14.29
CA TRP A 244 17.50 -5.74 14.71
C TRP A 244 16.51 -5.37 15.83
N ALA A 245 15.22 -5.68 15.66
CA ALA A 245 14.20 -5.40 16.66
C ALA A 245 14.51 -6.08 18.01
N ALA A 246 14.88 -7.36 18.00
CA ALA A 246 15.25 -8.10 19.20
C ALA A 246 16.46 -7.48 19.91
N LYS A 247 17.52 -7.11 19.15
CA LYS A 247 18.71 -6.44 19.71
C LYS A 247 18.35 -5.09 20.32
N ALA A 248 17.58 -4.28 19.61
CA ALA A 248 17.16 -2.97 20.07
C ALA A 248 16.27 -3.07 21.32
N ASN A 249 15.37 -4.06 21.39
CA ASN A 249 14.55 -4.33 22.58
C ASN A 249 15.42 -4.73 23.77
N GLN A 250 16.42 -5.58 23.57
CA GLN A 250 17.37 -5.97 24.63
C GLN A 250 18.16 -4.76 25.13
N THR A 251 18.69 -3.92 24.24
CA THR A 251 19.46 -2.73 24.60
C THR A 251 18.64 -1.76 25.44
N ASN A 252 17.37 -1.54 25.07
CA ASN A 252 16.47 -0.63 25.76
C ASN A 252 15.68 -1.30 26.91
N GLN A 253 16.04 -2.53 27.28
CA GLN A 253 15.41 -3.31 28.35
C GLN A 253 13.89 -3.49 28.18
N VAL A 254 13.41 -3.52 26.94
CA VAL A 254 12.00 -3.76 26.60
C VAL A 254 11.72 -5.26 26.73
N THR A 255 10.78 -5.61 27.59
CA THR A 255 10.39 -7.00 27.83
C THR A 255 9.25 -7.46 26.93
N GLY A 256 9.19 -8.76 26.63
CA GLY A 256 8.09 -9.39 25.90
C GLY A 256 8.28 -9.48 24.39
N GLY A 257 9.33 -8.86 23.82
CA GLY A 257 9.67 -9.04 22.40
C GLY A 257 10.09 -10.47 22.10
N ARG A 258 9.82 -10.92 20.88
CA ARG A 258 10.10 -12.28 20.42
C ARG A 258 11.36 -12.33 19.58
N THR A 259 12.07 -13.45 19.66
CA THR A 259 13.12 -13.84 18.71
C THR A 259 12.58 -14.89 17.78
N LEU A 260 13.10 -14.93 16.56
CA LEU A 260 12.74 -15.97 15.59
C LEU A 260 13.02 -17.37 16.17
N ALA A 261 12.05 -18.27 16.07
CA ALA A 261 12.23 -19.67 16.42
C ALA A 261 13.31 -20.31 15.50
N PRO A 262 14.14 -21.25 16.00
CA PRO A 262 15.19 -21.85 15.18
C PRO A 262 14.71 -22.50 13.88
N ASN A 263 13.45 -22.97 13.87
CA ASN A 263 12.85 -23.66 12.73
C ASN A 263 11.86 -22.78 11.93
N TRP A 264 11.86 -21.46 12.10
CA TRP A 264 10.91 -20.58 11.40
C TRP A 264 10.97 -20.70 9.87
N GLU A 265 12.15 -21.01 9.32
CA GLU A 265 12.32 -21.17 7.86
C GLU A 265 11.59 -22.37 7.28
N GLU A 266 11.27 -23.40 8.09
CA GLU A 266 10.44 -24.54 7.66
C GLU A 266 8.99 -24.11 7.34
N PHE A 267 8.58 -22.96 7.88
CA PHE A 267 7.28 -22.35 7.65
C PHE A 267 7.29 -21.27 6.58
N ALA A 268 8.47 -20.97 6.03
CA ALA A 268 8.65 -20.02 4.94
C ALA A 268 8.54 -20.73 3.57
N ASP A 269 7.45 -21.46 3.34
CA ASP A 269 7.15 -22.22 2.12
C ASP A 269 5.95 -21.68 1.35
N GLY A 270 5.54 -20.44 1.66
CA GLY A 270 4.38 -19.79 1.06
C GLY A 270 3.06 -20.05 1.80
N ARG A 271 3.08 -20.84 2.88
CA ARG A 271 1.86 -21.11 3.66
C ARG A 271 1.37 -19.88 4.42
N ILE A 272 0.07 -19.82 4.64
CA ILE A 272 -0.57 -18.85 5.52
C ILE A 272 -0.43 -19.32 6.96
N LEU A 273 -0.22 -18.36 7.84
CA LEU A 273 -0.17 -18.54 9.29
C LEU A 273 -1.26 -17.69 9.95
N SER A 274 -1.81 -18.18 11.06
CA SER A 274 -2.59 -17.32 11.95
C SER A 274 -1.64 -16.43 12.78
N GLY A 275 -2.16 -15.32 13.32
CA GLY A 275 -1.38 -14.46 14.22
C GLY A 275 -0.79 -15.24 15.39
N LYS A 276 -1.54 -16.24 15.94
CA LYS A 276 -1.04 -17.12 16.99
C LYS A 276 0.15 -17.98 16.54
N GLN A 277 0.07 -18.60 15.36
CA GLN A 277 1.18 -19.39 14.81
C GLN A 277 2.41 -18.52 14.54
N ALA A 278 2.18 -17.31 14.03
CA ALA A 278 3.25 -16.34 13.78
C ALA A 278 3.93 -15.88 15.09
N LEU A 279 3.17 -15.73 16.21
CA LEU A 279 3.72 -15.46 17.53
C LEU A 279 4.60 -16.62 18.01
N ASP A 280 4.15 -17.86 17.84
CA ASP A 280 4.89 -19.05 18.28
C ASP A 280 6.22 -19.19 17.51
N LEU A 281 6.28 -18.70 16.27
CA LEU A 281 7.48 -18.67 15.42
C LEU A 281 8.37 -17.44 15.63
N GLY A 282 7.97 -16.49 16.48
CA GLY A 282 8.69 -15.22 16.67
C GLY A 282 8.61 -14.27 15.48
N LEU A 283 7.69 -14.52 14.55
CA LEU A 283 7.39 -13.63 13.43
C LEU A 283 6.56 -12.42 13.85
N VAL A 284 5.85 -12.52 14.98
CA VAL A 284 5.03 -11.50 15.64
C VAL A 284 5.45 -11.44 17.10
N ASP A 285 5.43 -10.26 17.72
CA ASP A 285 5.85 -10.05 19.10
C ASP A 285 4.70 -10.20 20.09
N GLU A 286 3.50 -9.78 19.72
CA GLU A 286 2.37 -9.65 20.63
C GLU A 286 1.04 -9.92 19.92
N LEU A 287 0.07 -10.50 20.67
CA LEU A 287 -1.30 -10.64 20.16
C LEU A 287 -2.16 -9.49 20.70
N GLY A 288 -2.88 -8.81 19.78
CA GLY A 288 -3.73 -7.70 20.16
C GLY A 288 -4.44 -7.04 18.99
N SER A 289 -5.01 -5.87 19.27
CA SER A 289 -5.70 -4.98 18.32
C SER A 289 -4.83 -3.79 17.93
N LEU A 290 -5.41 -2.85 17.17
CA LEU A 290 -4.80 -1.55 16.91
C LEU A 290 -4.49 -0.80 18.23
N ASP A 291 -5.39 -0.83 19.19
CA ASP A 291 -5.20 -0.16 20.49
C ASP A 291 -4.00 -0.75 21.26
N THR A 292 -3.78 -2.06 21.13
CA THR A 292 -2.58 -2.71 21.67
C THR A 292 -1.32 -2.19 21.00
N ALA A 293 -1.35 -2.03 19.67
CA ALA A 293 -0.21 -1.49 18.92
C ALA A 293 0.07 -0.02 19.27
N VAL A 294 -0.97 0.80 19.43
CA VAL A 294 -0.83 2.20 19.89
C VAL A 294 -0.24 2.26 21.28
N SER A 295 -0.76 1.46 22.22
CA SER A 295 -0.24 1.39 23.60
C SER A 295 1.22 0.94 23.62
N ARG A 296 1.59 -0.02 22.75
CA ARG A 296 2.97 -0.48 22.60
C ARG A 296 3.87 0.60 21.99
N ALA A 297 3.38 1.34 21.03
CA ALA A 297 4.10 2.45 20.41
C ALA A 297 4.42 3.55 21.43
N MET A 298 3.43 3.95 22.22
CA MET A 298 3.62 4.90 23.34
C MET A 298 4.64 4.38 24.39
N ALA A 299 4.51 3.10 24.76
CA ALA A 299 5.45 2.49 25.73
C ALA A 299 6.88 2.44 25.21
N LEU A 300 7.10 2.16 23.92
CA LEU A 300 8.42 2.19 23.28
C LEU A 300 9.00 3.61 23.18
N ALA A 301 8.15 4.61 23.01
CA ALA A 301 8.52 6.01 22.99
C ALA A 301 8.69 6.63 24.40
N GLY A 302 8.27 5.92 25.45
CA GLY A 302 8.36 6.41 26.84
C GLY A 302 7.38 7.54 27.15
N ILE A 303 6.21 7.56 26.49
CA ILE A 303 5.16 8.58 26.70
C ILE A 303 3.88 7.93 27.26
N ASP A 304 3.14 8.68 28.07
CA ASP A 304 1.92 8.20 28.76
C ASP A 304 0.65 8.51 27.98
N SER A 305 0.66 9.51 27.11
CA SER A 305 -0.49 9.97 26.33
C SER A 305 -0.02 10.53 25.00
N ALA A 306 -0.80 10.35 23.94
CA ALA A 306 -0.55 10.94 22.62
C ALA A 306 -1.84 11.15 21.86
N ASN A 307 -1.89 12.17 21.00
CA ASN A 307 -2.91 12.28 19.96
C ASN A 307 -2.59 11.33 18.81
N LEU A 308 -3.59 10.62 18.30
CA LEU A 308 -3.41 9.84 17.09
C LEU A 308 -3.63 10.73 15.87
N VAL A 309 -2.64 10.75 14.97
CA VAL A 309 -2.69 11.56 13.76
C VAL A 309 -2.37 10.70 12.52
N THR A 310 -2.87 11.13 11.38
CA THR A 310 -2.48 10.58 10.06
C THR A 310 -2.22 11.72 9.09
N TYR A 311 -1.38 11.48 8.09
CA TYR A 311 -1.05 12.43 7.06
C TYR A 311 -1.66 11.99 5.73
N GLN A 312 -2.56 12.80 5.18
CA GLN A 312 -3.29 12.47 3.96
C GLN A 312 -3.08 13.53 2.89
N SER A 313 -3.00 13.09 1.64
CA SER A 313 -2.96 14.01 0.51
C SER A 313 -4.32 14.67 0.29
N ILE A 314 -4.34 15.99 0.13
CA ILE A 314 -5.56 16.69 -0.27
C ILE A 314 -5.77 16.45 -1.77
N PRO A 315 -6.96 15.96 -2.20
CA PRO A 315 -7.28 15.92 -3.61
C PRO A 315 -7.31 17.35 -4.17
N HIS A 316 -6.46 17.65 -5.14
CA HIS A 316 -6.51 18.95 -5.80
C HIS A 316 -7.73 19.02 -6.73
N PHE A 317 -8.32 20.22 -6.88
CA PHE A 317 -9.42 20.47 -7.81
C PHE A 317 -9.10 20.04 -9.25
N SER A 318 -7.82 20.05 -9.63
CA SER A 318 -7.33 19.50 -10.90
C SER A 318 -7.60 18.00 -11.07
N ASP A 319 -7.63 17.23 -9.98
CA ASP A 319 -7.89 15.79 -10.01
C ASP A 319 -9.39 15.52 -10.23
N PHE A 320 -10.25 16.36 -9.66
CA PHE A 320 -11.68 16.38 -9.93
C PHE A 320 -11.98 16.75 -11.39
N LEU A 321 -11.30 17.76 -11.94
CA LEU A 321 -11.44 18.11 -13.37
C LEU A 321 -10.95 17.01 -14.30
N ARG A 322 -9.89 16.29 -13.94
CA ARG A 322 -9.41 15.11 -14.70
C ARG A 322 -10.42 13.97 -14.66
N PHE A 323 -11.07 13.75 -13.52
CA PHE A 323 -12.16 12.77 -13.41
C PHE A 323 -13.34 13.14 -14.31
N LEU A 324 -13.76 14.41 -14.35
CA LEU A 324 -14.81 14.90 -15.25
C LEU A 324 -14.38 14.88 -16.74
N GLY A 325 -13.11 15.11 -17.02
CA GLY A 325 -12.58 15.11 -18.41
C GLY A 325 -12.41 13.70 -19.00
N LYS A 326 -12.35 12.65 -18.19
CA LYS A 326 -12.26 11.25 -18.63
C LYS A 326 -13.60 10.62 -19.03
N SER A 327 -14.72 11.31 -18.90
CA SER A 327 -16.06 10.81 -19.24
C SER A 327 -16.40 10.83 -20.74
N GLY A 328 -15.44 10.75 -21.61
CA GLY A 328 -15.66 10.76 -23.06
C GLY A 328 -14.76 9.78 -23.80
N VAL A 329 -15.07 8.56 -23.81
CA VAL A 329 -15.06 7.47 -24.81
C VAL A 329 -15.20 6.15 -24.06
N ASP A 330 -16.39 5.58 -24.05
CA ASP A 330 -16.59 4.19 -23.64
C ASP A 330 -15.78 3.26 -24.57
N ARG A 331 -14.55 2.96 -24.17
CA ARG A 331 -13.92 1.75 -24.66
C ARG A 331 -14.72 0.60 -24.05
N ILE A 332 -15.29 -0.28 -24.86
CA ILE A 332 -15.78 -1.57 -24.40
C ILE A 332 -14.56 -2.30 -23.85
N GLN A 333 -14.29 -2.09 -22.57
CA GLN A 333 -13.28 -2.81 -21.82
C GLN A 333 -13.96 -4.10 -21.38
N VAL A 334 -13.73 -5.19 -22.12
CA VAL A 334 -14.12 -6.54 -21.63
C VAL A 334 -13.27 -6.78 -20.40
N ASP A 335 -13.83 -6.50 -19.23
CA ASP A 335 -13.15 -6.70 -17.95
C ASP A 335 -13.12 -8.20 -17.62
N LEU A 336 -12.13 -8.89 -18.19
CA LEU A 336 -11.81 -10.27 -17.83
C LEU A 336 -11.29 -10.39 -16.40
N GLY A 337 -10.92 -9.27 -15.77
CA GLY A 337 -10.41 -9.20 -14.40
C GLY A 337 -11.48 -9.44 -13.33
N SER A 338 -12.78 -9.37 -13.69
CA SER A 338 -13.88 -9.72 -12.78
C SER A 338 -13.87 -11.20 -12.39
N PHE A 339 -13.22 -12.05 -13.19
CA PHE A 339 -13.08 -13.49 -12.95
C PHE A 339 -11.75 -13.89 -12.30
N ASN A 340 -10.75 -12.99 -12.32
CA ASN A 340 -9.45 -13.28 -11.71
C ASN A 340 -8.73 -11.98 -11.33
N PRO A 341 -8.54 -11.71 -10.03
CA PRO A 341 -7.83 -10.53 -9.53
C PRO A 341 -6.39 -10.40 -10.05
N LEU A 342 -5.72 -11.53 -10.34
CA LEU A 342 -4.37 -11.54 -10.91
C LEU A 342 -4.32 -10.94 -12.32
N ALA A 343 -5.41 -10.99 -13.09
CA ALA A 343 -5.47 -10.39 -14.41
C ALA A 343 -5.33 -8.86 -14.38
N LYS A 344 -5.51 -8.23 -13.20
CA LYS A 344 -5.32 -6.80 -12.98
C LYS A 344 -3.87 -6.42 -12.65
N LEU A 345 -3.04 -7.40 -12.31
CA LEU A 345 -1.64 -7.17 -11.99
C LEU A 345 -0.81 -7.04 -13.28
N PRO A 346 0.15 -6.12 -13.35
CA PRO A 346 1.09 -6.06 -14.46
C PRO A 346 1.79 -7.40 -14.68
N GLN A 347 1.78 -7.90 -15.92
CA GLN A 347 2.45 -9.16 -16.25
C GLN A 347 3.97 -8.97 -16.31
N GLY A 348 4.71 -10.06 -16.08
CA GLY A 348 6.17 -10.05 -16.19
C GLY A 348 6.89 -9.46 -14.98
N ARG A 349 6.21 -9.31 -13.85
CA ARG A 349 6.81 -8.89 -12.57
C ARG A 349 6.81 -10.02 -11.56
N LEU A 350 7.72 -9.94 -10.59
CA LEU A 350 7.73 -10.82 -9.42
C LEU A 350 6.85 -10.22 -8.32
N TYR A 351 6.13 -11.09 -7.63
CA TYR A 351 5.19 -10.70 -6.59
C TYR A 351 5.42 -11.46 -5.29
N PHE A 352 5.37 -10.73 -4.19
CA PHE A 352 5.07 -11.22 -2.87
C PHE A 352 3.55 -11.10 -2.68
N LEU A 353 2.78 -12.07 -3.13
CA LEU A 353 1.32 -12.02 -3.11
C LEU A 353 0.73 -13.27 -2.50
N SER A 354 -0.16 -13.08 -1.53
CA SER A 354 -0.86 -14.19 -0.89
C SER A 354 -1.91 -14.81 -1.82
N PRO A 355 -2.00 -16.15 -1.93
CA PRO A 355 -3.04 -16.83 -2.68
C PRO A 355 -4.47 -16.47 -2.27
N LEU A 356 -4.70 -16.00 -1.04
CA LEU A 356 -6.02 -15.60 -0.55
C LEU A 356 -6.64 -14.42 -1.30
N HIS A 357 -5.84 -13.67 -2.03
CA HIS A 357 -6.33 -12.55 -2.86
C HIS A 357 -6.75 -13.00 -4.26
N LEU A 358 -6.58 -14.29 -4.60
CA LEU A 358 -6.78 -14.84 -5.94
C LEU A 358 -8.19 -15.38 -6.18
N HIS A 359 -9.12 -15.19 -5.25
CA HIS A 359 -10.51 -15.71 -5.32
C HIS A 359 -11.55 -14.61 -5.33
#